data_b2def11ef491bba2b829c0fb7097e70f
#
_entry.id   b2def11ef491bba2b829c0fb7097e70f
#
_cell.length_a   1.000
_cell.length_b   1.000
_cell.length_c   1.000
_cell.angle_alpha   90.00
_cell.angle_beta   90.00
_cell.angle_gamma   90.00
#
_symmetry.space_group_name_H-M   'P 1'
#
loop_
_entity.id
_entity.type
_entity.pdbx_description
1 polymer ?
#
loop_
_entity_poly.entity_id
_entity_poly.type
_entity_poly.pdbx_seq_one_letter_code
_entity_poly.pdbx_strand_id
1 'polypeptide(L)'
;MTLEEAEKRTEEARAYLHIDEKIAELANLDSRIANPDFWNDTDNAQQVSKQASDIRDVIERYESACGLLDDIKTATELAEEDPEFGEEIENDLERLEKMLDDFEVESWFNGRFDSSDAILSIHPGS
;
A
#
# COMPACT_ATOMS: atom_id res chain seq x y z
N MET A 1 19.78 -3.13 1.25
CA MET A 1 18.80 -3.40 2.33
C MET A 1 18.91 -4.85 2.74
N THR A 2 18.84 -5.11 4.05
CA THR A 2 18.85 -6.47 4.57
C THR A 2 17.41 -6.99 4.70
N LEU A 3 17.27 -8.31 4.89
CA LEU A 3 15.95 -8.92 5.09
C LEU A 3 15.26 -8.34 6.33
N GLU A 4 15.98 -8.14 7.42
CA GLU A 4 15.44 -7.56 8.64
C GLU A 4 14.93 -6.15 8.42
N GLU A 5 15.67 -5.35 7.68
CA GLU A 5 15.25 -4.00 7.31
C GLU A 5 14.01 -4.03 6.43
N ALA A 6 13.95 -4.98 5.50
CA ALA A 6 12.81 -5.15 4.62
C ALA A 6 11.54 -5.50 5.42
N GLU A 7 11.65 -6.40 6.38
CA GLU A 7 10.52 -6.75 7.25
C GLU A 7 10.03 -5.56 8.03
N LYS A 8 10.95 -4.82 8.63
CA LYS A 8 10.64 -3.64 9.41
C LYS A 8 9.96 -2.57 8.57
N ARG A 9 10.54 -2.27 7.40
CA ARG A 9 9.99 -1.26 6.51
C ARG A 9 8.59 -1.63 5.99
N THR A 10 8.36 -2.92 5.73
CA THR A 10 7.07 -3.41 5.29
C THR A 10 6.02 -3.26 6.39
N GLU A 11 6.36 -3.55 7.63
CA GLU A 11 5.48 -3.30 8.78
C GLU A 11 5.18 -1.83 8.95
N GLU A 12 6.20 -0.98 8.83
CA GLU A 12 6.02 0.47 8.92
C GLU A 12 5.10 0.98 7.81
N ALA A 13 5.25 0.43 6.60
CA ALA A 13 4.40 0.78 5.46
C ALA A 13 2.93 0.47 5.75
N ARG A 14 2.65 -0.65 6.38
CA ARG A 14 1.28 -1.01 6.77
C ARG A 14 0.67 0.08 7.64
N ALA A 15 1.47 0.64 8.56
CA ALA A 15 1.02 1.69 9.47
C ALA A 15 0.82 3.02 8.76
N TYR A 16 1.84 3.51 8.03
CA TYR A 16 1.73 4.84 7.42
C TYR A 16 0.84 4.87 6.17
N LEU A 17 0.62 3.74 5.52
CA LEU A 17 -0.35 3.64 4.41
C LEU A 17 -1.78 3.40 4.91
N HIS A 18 -1.95 3.16 6.20
CA HIS A 18 -3.26 2.88 6.82
C HIS A 18 -3.97 1.70 6.13
N ILE A 19 -3.22 0.63 5.91
CA ILE A 19 -3.73 -0.53 5.17
C ILE A 19 -4.96 -1.15 5.82
N ASP A 20 -4.96 -1.33 7.15
CA ASP A 20 -6.09 -1.91 7.86
C ASP A 20 -7.35 -1.05 7.71
N GLU A 21 -7.19 0.26 7.79
CA GLU A 21 -8.28 1.22 7.62
C GLU A 21 -8.78 1.21 6.18
N LYS A 22 -7.86 1.11 5.21
CA LYS A 22 -8.22 1.03 3.80
C LYS A 22 -8.99 -0.24 3.47
N ILE A 23 -8.60 -1.36 4.05
CA ILE A 23 -9.32 -2.63 3.86
C ILE A 23 -10.77 -2.51 4.37
N ALA A 24 -10.96 -1.93 5.56
CA ALA A 24 -12.28 -1.73 6.12
C ALA A 24 -13.10 -0.75 5.26
N GLU A 25 -12.48 0.33 4.80
CA GLU A 25 -13.13 1.32 3.95
C GLU A 25 -13.54 0.71 2.61
N LEU A 26 -12.64 -0.08 2.01
CA LEU A 26 -12.93 -0.76 0.73
C LEU A 26 -14.11 -1.71 0.87
N ALA A 27 -14.17 -2.47 1.96
CA ALA A 27 -15.28 -3.37 2.22
C ALA A 27 -16.61 -2.59 2.31
N ASN A 28 -16.59 -1.43 2.95
CA ASN A 28 -17.77 -0.56 3.04
C ASN A 28 -18.18 -0.04 1.67
N LEU A 29 -17.22 0.44 0.88
CA LEU A 29 -17.48 0.95 -0.47
C LEU A 29 -17.99 -0.15 -1.40
N ASP A 30 -17.41 -1.33 -1.34
CA ASP A 30 -17.86 -2.48 -2.13
C ASP A 30 -19.30 -2.88 -1.78
N SER A 31 -19.66 -2.80 -0.50
CA SER A 31 -21.02 -3.05 -0.04
C SER A 31 -22.01 -2.05 -0.64
N ARG A 32 -21.61 -0.78 -0.73
CA ARG A 32 -22.44 0.27 -1.35
C ARG A 32 -22.58 0.03 -2.85
N ILE A 33 -21.50 -0.33 -3.51
CA ILE A 33 -21.50 -0.61 -4.96
C ILE A 33 -22.39 -1.81 -5.30
N ALA A 34 -22.48 -2.77 -4.40
CA ALA A 34 -23.31 -3.96 -4.56
C ALA A 34 -24.81 -3.67 -4.41
N ASN A 35 -25.19 -2.53 -3.84
CA ASN A 35 -26.59 -2.14 -3.67
C ASN A 35 -27.17 -1.68 -5.01
N PRO A 36 -28.29 -2.26 -5.47
CA PRO A 36 -28.90 -1.87 -6.75
C PRO A 36 -29.26 -0.39 -6.84
N ASP A 37 -29.66 0.22 -5.74
CA ASP A 37 -30.04 1.64 -5.70
C ASP A 37 -28.85 2.59 -5.84
N PHE A 38 -27.64 2.09 -5.58
CA PHE A 38 -26.41 2.86 -5.70
C PHE A 38 -26.25 3.49 -7.09
N TRP A 39 -26.60 2.77 -8.12
CA TRP A 39 -26.42 3.18 -9.52
C TRP A 39 -27.44 4.23 -10.00
N ASN A 40 -28.45 4.52 -9.18
CA ASN A 40 -29.44 5.54 -9.50
C ASN A 40 -28.84 6.96 -9.52
N ASP A 41 -27.83 7.20 -8.71
CA ASP A 41 -27.08 8.46 -8.73
C ASP A 41 -25.73 8.22 -9.43
N THR A 42 -25.66 8.57 -10.70
CA THR A 42 -24.50 8.31 -11.55
C THR A 42 -23.24 9.02 -11.05
N ASP A 43 -23.36 10.28 -10.63
CA ASP A 43 -22.23 11.07 -10.16
C ASP A 43 -21.63 10.47 -8.87
N ASN A 44 -22.48 10.13 -7.92
CA ASN A 44 -22.05 9.48 -6.69
C ASN A 44 -21.44 8.11 -6.99
N ALA A 45 -22.06 7.34 -7.88
CA ALA A 45 -21.56 6.02 -8.27
C ALA A 45 -20.14 6.11 -8.85
N GLN A 46 -19.90 7.09 -9.71
CA GLN A 46 -18.57 7.30 -10.30
C GLN A 46 -17.53 7.68 -9.26
N GLN A 47 -17.86 8.58 -8.34
CA GLN A 47 -16.95 9.02 -7.28
C GLN A 47 -16.58 7.87 -6.36
N VAL A 48 -17.57 7.12 -5.90
CA VAL A 48 -17.36 5.99 -5.00
C VAL A 48 -16.57 4.88 -5.68
N SER A 49 -16.88 4.58 -6.93
CA SER A 49 -16.18 3.57 -7.72
C SER A 49 -14.71 3.94 -7.90
N LYS A 50 -14.42 5.20 -8.18
CA LYS A 50 -13.05 5.69 -8.31
C LYS A 50 -12.31 5.59 -6.99
N GLN A 51 -12.94 6.00 -5.90
CA GLN A 51 -12.38 5.91 -4.57
C GLN A 51 -12.05 4.47 -4.20
N ALA A 52 -12.96 3.55 -4.47
CA ALA A 52 -12.76 2.12 -4.23
C ALA A 52 -11.59 1.58 -5.06
N SER A 53 -11.48 2.00 -6.31
CA SER A 53 -10.40 1.60 -7.19
C SER A 53 -9.04 2.08 -6.70
N ASP A 54 -8.97 3.34 -6.26
CA ASP A 54 -7.73 3.93 -5.72
C ASP A 54 -7.28 3.20 -4.44
N ILE A 55 -8.22 2.90 -3.56
CA ILE A 55 -7.94 2.18 -2.31
C ILE A 55 -7.47 0.76 -2.62
N ARG A 56 -8.16 0.08 -3.53
CA ARG A 56 -7.80 -1.29 -3.93
C ARG A 56 -6.39 -1.33 -4.52
N ASP A 57 -6.04 -0.33 -5.32
CA ASP A 57 -4.71 -0.25 -5.93
C ASP A 57 -3.60 -0.19 -4.86
N VAL A 58 -3.78 0.65 -3.85
CA VAL A 58 -2.80 0.76 -2.75
C VAL A 58 -2.68 -0.57 -2.00
N ILE A 59 -3.82 -1.20 -1.69
CA ILE A 59 -3.84 -2.49 -0.98
C ILE A 59 -3.13 -3.57 -1.80
N GLU A 60 -3.41 -3.65 -3.10
CA GLU A 60 -2.80 -4.64 -3.98
C GLU A 60 -1.29 -4.44 -4.09
N ARG A 61 -0.83 -3.20 -4.17
CA ARG A 61 0.59 -2.90 -4.21
C ARG A 61 1.28 -3.29 -2.91
N TYR A 62 0.63 -3.02 -1.77
CA TYR A 62 1.15 -3.43 -0.47
C TYR A 62 1.22 -4.96 -0.37
N GLU A 63 0.16 -5.65 -0.79
CA GLU A 63 0.13 -7.12 -0.78
C GLU A 63 1.21 -7.72 -1.68
N SER A 64 1.48 -7.08 -2.83
CA SER A 64 2.57 -7.48 -3.72
C SER A 64 3.93 -7.36 -3.03
N ALA A 65 4.13 -6.29 -2.25
CA ALA A 65 5.35 -6.11 -1.48
C ALA A 65 5.48 -7.20 -0.41
N CYS A 66 4.40 -7.54 0.26
CA CYS A 66 4.38 -8.61 1.25
C CYS A 66 4.71 -9.98 0.62
N GLY A 67 4.14 -10.24 -0.55
CA GLY A 67 4.43 -11.46 -1.31
C GLY A 67 5.90 -11.57 -1.71
N LEU A 68 6.47 -10.45 -2.16
CA LEU A 68 7.89 -10.39 -2.50
C LEU A 68 8.76 -10.64 -1.27
N LEU A 69 8.39 -10.06 -0.13
CA LEU A 69 9.09 -10.30 1.14
C LEU A 69 9.08 -11.78 1.52
N ASP A 70 7.92 -12.43 1.38
CA ASP A 70 7.79 -13.86 1.64
C ASP A 70 8.69 -14.68 0.73
N ASP A 71 8.74 -14.34 -0.57
CA ASP A 71 9.60 -14.99 -1.53
C ASP A 71 11.07 -14.85 -1.15
N ILE A 72 11.47 -13.67 -0.67
CA ILE A 72 12.83 -13.41 -0.21
C ILE A 72 13.15 -14.28 1.01
N LYS A 73 12.23 -14.40 1.95
CA LYS A 73 12.42 -15.24 3.13
C LYS A 73 12.63 -16.71 2.75
N THR A 74 11.79 -17.20 1.85
CA THR A 74 11.88 -18.57 1.35
C THR A 74 13.21 -18.79 0.63
N ALA A 75 13.59 -17.86 -0.25
CA ALA A 75 14.84 -17.93 -0.99
C ALA A 75 16.05 -17.89 -0.03
N THR A 76 15.96 -17.11 1.05
CA THR A 76 17.03 -17.03 2.05
C THR A 76 17.24 -18.38 2.74
N GLU A 77 16.13 -19.07 3.06
CA GLU A 77 16.21 -20.42 3.64
C GLU A 77 16.83 -21.41 2.67
N LEU A 78 16.44 -21.34 1.40
CA LEU A 78 17.00 -22.21 0.35
C LEU A 78 18.48 -21.90 0.07
N ALA A 79 18.88 -20.65 0.22
CA ALA A 79 20.26 -20.21 -0.02
C ALA A 79 21.24 -20.80 0.98
N GLU A 80 20.79 -21.24 2.15
CA GLU A 80 21.65 -21.94 3.12
C GLU A 80 22.16 -23.25 2.56
N GLU A 81 21.36 -23.91 1.72
CA GLU A 81 21.73 -25.16 1.07
C GLU A 81 22.29 -24.95 -0.34
N ASP A 82 21.81 -23.90 -1.05
CA ASP A 82 22.19 -23.62 -2.42
C ASP A 82 22.56 -22.14 -2.58
N PRO A 83 23.87 -21.82 -2.70
CA PRO A 83 24.33 -20.43 -2.84
C PRO A 83 23.85 -19.72 -4.10
N GLU A 84 23.33 -20.43 -5.08
CA GLU A 84 22.82 -19.83 -6.33
C GLU A 84 21.65 -18.87 -6.08
N PHE A 85 20.92 -19.08 -4.99
CA PHE A 85 19.80 -18.21 -4.63
C PHE A 85 20.22 -16.82 -4.12
N GLY A 86 21.50 -16.65 -3.77
CA GLY A 86 21.99 -15.37 -3.23
C GLY A 86 21.78 -14.18 -4.18
N GLU A 87 22.04 -14.38 -5.47
CA GLU A 87 21.87 -13.33 -6.47
C GLU A 87 20.39 -12.93 -6.64
N GLU A 88 19.50 -13.93 -6.65
CA GLU A 88 18.06 -13.71 -6.74
C GLU A 88 17.56 -12.93 -5.53
N ILE A 89 18.06 -13.27 -4.35
CA ILE A 89 17.72 -12.57 -3.10
C ILE A 89 18.08 -11.08 -3.19
N GLU A 90 19.29 -10.77 -3.67
CA GLU A 90 19.75 -9.40 -3.83
C GLU A 90 18.87 -8.61 -4.81
N ASN A 91 18.52 -9.22 -5.93
CA ASN A 91 17.65 -8.59 -6.93
C ASN A 91 16.25 -8.33 -6.36
N ASP A 92 15.71 -9.28 -5.62
CA ASP A 92 14.39 -9.16 -5.04
C ASP A 92 14.38 -8.11 -3.91
N LEU A 93 15.45 -8.03 -3.12
CA LEU A 93 15.60 -7.00 -2.08
C LEU A 93 15.65 -5.61 -2.69
N GLU A 94 16.38 -5.45 -3.80
CA GLU A 94 16.41 -4.17 -4.53
C GLU A 94 15.03 -3.78 -5.03
N ARG A 95 14.30 -4.73 -5.57
CA ARG A 95 12.93 -4.51 -6.06
C ARG A 95 11.99 -4.09 -4.92
N LEU A 96 12.08 -4.79 -3.80
CA LEU A 96 11.27 -4.48 -2.63
C LEU A 96 11.61 -3.10 -2.06
N GLU A 97 12.90 -2.78 -1.99
CA GLU A 97 13.35 -1.47 -1.54
C GLU A 97 12.74 -0.35 -2.38
N LYS A 98 12.71 -0.52 -3.70
CA LYS A 98 12.12 0.44 -4.62
C LYS A 98 10.63 0.61 -4.37
N MET A 99 9.91 -0.49 -4.15
CA MET A 99 8.49 -0.45 -3.83
C MET A 99 8.24 0.30 -2.52
N LEU A 100 9.07 0.06 -1.51
CA LEU A 100 8.94 0.72 -0.21
C LEU A 100 9.27 2.21 -0.30
N ASP A 101 10.26 2.57 -1.10
CA ASP A 101 10.59 3.98 -1.36
C ASP A 101 9.42 4.70 -2.02
N ASP A 102 8.77 4.07 -2.98
CA ASP A 102 7.60 4.64 -3.65
C ASP A 102 6.44 4.83 -2.67
N PHE A 103 6.22 3.89 -1.75
CA PHE A 103 5.19 4.02 -0.73
C PHE A 103 5.46 5.20 0.19
N GLU A 104 6.71 5.39 0.61
CA GLU A 104 7.08 6.52 1.46
C GLU A 104 6.83 7.85 0.77
N VAL A 105 7.21 7.98 -0.49
CA VAL A 105 6.99 9.20 -1.27
C VAL A 105 5.51 9.50 -1.39
N GLU A 106 4.69 8.51 -1.73
CA GLU A 106 3.24 8.68 -1.83
C GLU A 106 2.63 9.09 -0.48
N SER A 107 3.11 8.50 0.60
CA SER A 107 2.64 8.81 1.94
C SER A 107 2.90 10.27 2.31
N TRP A 108 4.07 10.79 1.94
CA TRP A 108 4.41 12.19 2.21
C TRP A 108 3.50 13.15 1.44
N PHE A 109 3.19 12.88 0.19
CA PHE A 109 2.28 13.69 -0.60
C PHE A 109 0.87 13.69 -0.01
N ASN A 110 0.36 12.53 0.31
CA ASN A 110 -0.98 12.39 0.88
C ASN A 110 -1.08 13.06 2.24
N GLY A 111 -0.04 12.94 3.06
CA GLY A 111 0.00 13.59 4.37
C GLY A 111 -0.07 15.10 4.30
N ARG A 112 0.55 15.69 3.30
CA ARG A 112 0.51 17.15 3.10
C ARG A 112 -0.88 17.64 2.74
N PHE A 113 -1.58 16.92 1.90
CA PHE A 113 -2.94 17.29 1.49
C PHE A 113 -3.94 17.08 2.61
N ASP A 114 -3.77 16.05 3.41
CA ASP A 114 -4.66 15.77 4.53
C ASP A 114 -4.55 16.80 5.63
N SER A 115 -3.40 17.38 5.83
CA SER A 115 -3.20 18.40 6.85
C SER A 115 -3.82 19.74 6.50
N SER A 116 -4.30 19.87 5.33
CA SER A 116 -5.02 21.06 4.95
C SER A 116 -6.41 21.05 5.50
N ASP A 117 -6.64 20.59 6.21
CA ASP A 117 -7.58 20.75 6.78
C ASP A 117 -7.58 21.51 7.61
N ALA A 118 -6.87 21.18 6.89
CA ALA A 118 -6.71 21.73 7.42
C ALA A 118 -6.42 22.41 7.20
N ILE A 119 -6.32 22.41 7.04
CA ILE A 119 -5.91 23.09 7.09
C ILE A 119 -5.73 23.72 6.75
N LEU A 120 -5.89 23.62 6.51
CA LEU A 120 -5.66 24.29 6.45
C LEU A 120 -5.53 24.84 6.45
N SER A 121 -5.63 24.61 6.37
CA SER A 121 -5.40 25.15 6.59
C SER A 121 -5.06 25.56 6.49
N ILE A 122 -5.28 25.52 6.37
CA ILE A 122 -4.90 25.97 6.59
C ILE A 122 -4.77 26.49 6.65
N HIS A 123 -4.99 26.42 6.54
CA HIS A 123 -4.87 26.94 6.92
C HIS A 123 -4.45 27.51 7.04
N PRO A 124 -4.65 27.47 6.86
CA PRO A 124 -4.18 27.89 7.02
C PRO A 124 -3.82 28.19 7.11
N GLY A 125 -4.12 28.04 7.01
CA GLY A 125 -3.78 28.14 7.30
C GLY A 125 -3.56 28.07 7.25
N SER A 126 -3.91 28.10 7.32
CA SER A 126 -3.73 28.03 7.55
C SER A 126 -3.53 28.01 7.52
#